data_cffd681da8a25f5057003894bda8278f
#
_entry.id   cffd681da8a25f5057003894bda8278f
#
_cell.length_a   1.000
_cell.length_b   1.000
_cell.length_c   1.000
_cell.angle_alpha   90.00
_cell.angle_beta   90.00
_cell.angle_gamma   90.00
#
_symmetry.space_group_name_H-M   'P 1'
#
loop_
_entity.id
_entity.type
_entity.pdbx_description
1 polymer ?
#
loop_
_entity_poly.entity_id
_entity_poly.type
_entity_poly.pdbx_seq_one_letter_code
_entity_poly.pdbx_strand_id
1 'polypeptide(L)'
;MGLNDLKADSVEVTIKLSVSDIGVILQEICAEWKTTPEAIQSSSGALADFDDRADIEIVIKGKVGLFSPQFYAVQVYVYQLENECGLQLIALGDSGFSKMWYGLNGAIKMSESIKRRDAIIERIMQYSSR
;
A
#
# COMPACT_ATOMS: atom_id res chain seq x y z
N MET A 1 0.60 -11.19 21.95
CA MET A 1 0.15 -10.90 20.61
C MET A 1 0.52 -9.52 20.23
N GLY A 2 1.44 -9.38 19.40
CA GLY A 2 1.89 -8.08 19.02
C GLY A 2 1.72 -7.85 17.54
N LEU A 3 2.26 -6.75 17.10
CA LEU A 3 2.28 -6.39 15.69
C LEU A 3 2.99 -7.44 14.84
N ASN A 4 3.84 -8.26 15.45
CA ASN A 4 4.56 -9.29 14.73
C ASN A 4 3.62 -10.34 14.12
N ASP A 5 2.48 -10.56 14.73
CA ASP A 5 1.52 -11.53 14.22
C ASP A 5 0.83 -11.02 12.96
N LEU A 6 0.75 -9.70 12.81
CA LEU A 6 0.16 -9.09 11.63
C LEU A 6 1.16 -8.96 10.50
N LYS A 7 2.45 -9.04 10.82
CA LYS A 7 3.52 -8.91 9.83
C LYS A 7 3.30 -7.74 8.90
N ALA A 8 3.25 -6.56 9.48
CA ALA A 8 3.04 -5.32 8.74
C ALA A 8 4.12 -4.32 9.14
N ASP A 9 4.58 -3.54 8.18
CA ASP A 9 5.58 -2.51 8.41
C ASP A 9 5.08 -1.22 7.79
N SER A 10 4.78 -0.24 8.62
CA SER A 10 4.12 1.00 8.22
C SER A 10 5.10 2.17 8.20
N VAL A 11 4.99 3.00 7.18
CA VAL A 11 5.75 4.25 7.06
C VAL A 11 4.76 5.37 6.77
N GLU A 12 4.94 6.51 7.42
CA GLU A 12 4.12 7.69 7.18
C GLU A 12 4.99 8.80 6.64
N VAL A 13 4.49 9.49 5.61
CA VAL A 13 5.17 10.64 5.03
C VAL A 13 4.16 11.73 4.72
N THR A 14 4.62 12.97 4.70
CA THR A 14 3.82 14.10 4.25
C THR A 14 4.48 14.69 3.01
N ILE A 15 3.66 15.09 2.04
CA ILE A 15 4.23 15.52 0.77
C ILE A 15 3.35 16.61 0.16
N LYS A 16 3.99 17.56 -0.52
CA LYS A 16 3.29 18.68 -1.12
C LYS A 16 2.85 18.36 -2.54
N LEU A 17 1.90 17.45 -2.62
CA LEU A 17 1.25 17.09 -3.87
C LEU A 17 -0.23 16.95 -3.59
N SER A 18 -1.06 17.10 -4.61
CA SER A 18 -2.50 16.89 -4.45
C SER A 18 -2.81 15.40 -4.45
N VAL A 19 -3.97 15.06 -3.92
CA VAL A 19 -4.47 13.68 -3.98
C VAL A 19 -4.53 13.20 -5.42
N SER A 20 -4.97 14.09 -6.32
CA SER A 20 -5.07 13.76 -7.73
C SER A 20 -3.71 13.39 -8.33
N ASP A 21 -2.69 14.19 -8.02
CA ASP A 21 -1.33 13.91 -8.53
C ASP A 21 -0.82 12.58 -8.02
N ILE A 22 -1.04 12.31 -6.72
CA ILE A 22 -0.61 11.06 -6.13
C ILE A 22 -1.35 9.88 -6.77
N GLY A 23 -2.63 10.06 -7.05
CA GLY A 23 -3.41 9.03 -7.73
C GLY A 23 -2.85 8.67 -9.09
N VAL A 24 -2.44 9.68 -9.86
CA VAL A 24 -1.84 9.46 -11.18
C VAL A 24 -0.52 8.69 -11.02
N ILE A 25 0.31 9.08 -10.06
CA ILE A 25 1.59 8.41 -9.81
C ILE A 25 1.37 6.94 -9.47
N LEU A 26 0.40 6.66 -8.61
CA LEU A 26 0.09 5.29 -8.23
C LEU A 26 -0.39 4.46 -9.41
N GLN A 27 -1.18 5.07 -10.31
CA GLN A 27 -1.62 4.38 -11.52
C GLN A 27 -0.44 4.07 -12.43
N GLU A 28 0.50 5.00 -12.56
CA GLU A 28 1.69 4.77 -13.37
C GLU A 28 2.52 3.62 -12.83
N ILE A 29 2.68 3.58 -11.50
CA ILE A 29 3.44 2.50 -10.85
C ILE A 29 2.76 1.16 -11.11
N CYS A 30 1.45 1.11 -10.94
CA CYS A 30 0.70 -0.13 -11.16
C CYS A 30 0.82 -0.60 -12.60
N ALA A 31 0.81 0.33 -13.55
CA ALA A 31 0.98 -0.02 -14.96
C ALA A 31 2.37 -0.60 -15.22
N GLU A 32 3.40 0.00 -14.62
CA GLU A 32 4.76 -0.53 -14.75
C GLU A 32 4.90 -1.92 -14.16
N TRP A 33 4.25 -2.15 -13.03
CA TRP A 33 4.33 -3.42 -12.34
C TRP A 33 3.32 -4.43 -12.86
N LYS A 34 2.54 -4.04 -13.85
CA LYS A 34 1.53 -4.91 -14.49
C LYS A 34 0.54 -5.45 -13.47
N THR A 35 0.06 -4.56 -12.61
CA THR A 35 -0.92 -4.91 -11.60
C THR A 35 -2.01 -3.86 -11.58
N THR A 36 -3.12 -4.18 -10.94
CA THR A 36 -4.26 -3.28 -10.79
C THR A 36 -4.47 -3.01 -9.31
N PRO A 37 -4.55 -1.74 -8.91
CA PRO A 37 -4.83 -1.44 -7.51
C PRO A 37 -6.24 -1.86 -7.15
N GLU A 38 -6.43 -2.35 -5.93
CA GLU A 38 -7.74 -2.75 -5.45
C GLU A 38 -8.13 -1.91 -4.26
N ALA A 39 -9.40 -1.52 -4.20
CA ALA A 39 -9.89 -0.77 -3.07
C ALA A 39 -9.85 -1.63 -1.81
N ILE A 40 -9.46 -1.02 -0.71
CA ILE A 40 -9.47 -1.69 0.58
C ILE A 40 -10.89 -1.66 1.12
N GLN A 41 -11.39 -2.82 1.52
CA GLN A 41 -12.71 -2.88 2.11
C GLN A 41 -12.59 -2.53 3.58
N SER A 42 -12.93 -1.29 3.87
CA SER A 42 -12.78 -0.76 5.21
C SER A 42 -13.94 -1.06 6.13
N SER A 43 -14.96 -1.73 5.63
CA SER A 43 -16.19 -1.92 6.39
C SER A 43 -16.08 -2.94 7.51
N SER A 44 -14.99 -3.62 7.63
CA SER A 44 -14.92 -4.78 8.52
C SER A 44 -13.72 -4.73 9.45
N GLY A 45 -13.39 -3.64 10.00
CA GLY A 45 -12.26 -3.63 10.88
C GLY A 45 -12.27 -2.50 11.88
N ALA A 46 -11.24 -2.45 12.67
CA ALA A 46 -11.08 -1.41 13.66
C ALA A 46 -11.11 -0.02 13.05
N LEU A 47 -10.84 0.08 11.75
CA LEU A 47 -10.85 1.37 11.06
C LEU A 47 -12.26 1.90 10.84
N ALA A 48 -13.27 1.07 10.99
CA ALA A 48 -14.65 1.52 10.84
C ALA A 48 -15.06 2.55 11.89
N ASP A 49 -14.33 2.60 12.99
CA ASP A 49 -14.63 3.52 14.07
C ASP A 49 -14.03 4.92 13.87
N PHE A 50 -13.20 5.09 12.84
CA PHE A 50 -12.60 6.39 12.58
C PHE A 50 -13.45 7.15 11.57
N ASP A 51 -13.80 8.38 11.93
CA ASP A 51 -14.58 9.23 11.04
C ASP A 51 -13.77 9.71 9.85
N ASP A 52 -12.46 9.75 9.99
CA ASP A 52 -11.59 10.27 8.95
C ASP A 52 -11.20 9.16 7.98
N ARG A 53 -11.89 9.13 6.84
CA ARG A 53 -11.52 8.20 5.79
C ARG A 53 -10.47 8.79 4.90
N ALA A 54 -9.54 7.94 4.48
CA ALA A 54 -8.55 8.38 3.51
C ALA A 54 -9.24 8.70 2.18
N ASP A 55 -8.65 9.64 1.45
CA ASP A 55 -9.13 9.98 0.10
C ASP A 55 -8.80 8.87 -0.88
N ILE A 56 -7.70 8.16 -0.64
CA ILE A 56 -7.35 6.97 -1.41
C ILE A 56 -7.06 5.84 -0.42
N GLU A 57 -7.67 4.70 -0.64
CA GLU A 57 -7.45 3.49 0.17
C GLU A 57 -7.33 2.31 -0.79
N ILE A 58 -6.10 1.90 -1.09
CA ILE A 58 -5.88 0.82 -2.05
C ILE A 58 -4.83 -0.14 -1.54
N VAL A 59 -4.83 -1.35 -2.11
CA VAL A 59 -3.74 -2.29 -1.95
C VAL A 59 -3.15 -2.54 -3.34
N ILE A 60 -1.83 -2.51 -3.40
CA ILE A 60 -1.07 -2.84 -4.60
C ILE A 60 -0.39 -4.17 -4.31
N LYS A 61 -0.71 -5.18 -5.10
CA LYS A 61 -0.20 -6.52 -4.88
C LYS A 61 0.19 -7.13 -6.21
N GLY A 62 1.10 -8.08 -6.15
CA GLY A 62 1.55 -8.76 -7.35
C GLY A 62 2.40 -9.95 -7.04
N LYS A 63 2.71 -10.70 -8.09
CA LYS A 63 3.50 -11.92 -7.98
C LYS A 63 4.98 -11.59 -8.04
N VAL A 64 5.77 -12.27 -7.22
CA VAL A 64 7.21 -12.12 -7.18
C VAL A 64 7.84 -13.32 -7.84
N GLY A 65 8.63 -13.11 -8.90
CA GLY A 65 9.32 -14.17 -9.57
C GLY A 65 8.45 -14.98 -10.51
N LEU A 66 9.07 -15.82 -11.30
CA LEU A 66 8.38 -16.60 -12.31
C LEU A 66 7.97 -17.99 -11.83
N PHE A 67 8.75 -18.56 -10.93
CA PHE A 67 8.59 -19.96 -10.58
C PHE A 67 8.07 -20.21 -9.16
N SER A 68 8.06 -19.18 -8.35
CA SER A 68 7.66 -19.31 -6.96
C SER A 68 6.34 -18.59 -6.73
N PRO A 69 5.37 -19.22 -6.07
CA PRO A 69 4.10 -18.55 -5.78
C PRO A 69 4.24 -17.61 -4.59
N GLN A 70 5.09 -16.60 -4.73
CA GLN A 70 5.28 -15.58 -3.73
C GLN A 70 4.69 -14.27 -4.22
N PHE A 71 4.28 -13.45 -3.26
CA PHE A 71 3.61 -12.18 -3.56
C PHE A 71 4.18 -11.06 -2.71
N TYR A 72 4.01 -9.84 -3.18
CA TYR A 72 4.16 -8.64 -2.36
C TYR A 72 2.78 -8.01 -2.20
N ALA A 73 2.60 -7.24 -1.14
CA ALA A 73 1.36 -6.49 -0.94
C ALA A 73 1.66 -5.25 -0.13
N VAL A 74 1.18 -4.12 -0.61
CA VAL A 74 1.36 -2.82 0.05
C VAL A 74 0.02 -2.12 0.10
N GLN A 75 -0.38 -1.70 1.31
CA GLN A 75 -1.57 -0.87 1.46
C GLN A 75 -1.14 0.59 1.39
N VAL A 76 -1.90 1.40 0.67
CA VAL A 76 -1.62 2.82 0.51
C VAL A 76 -2.85 3.62 0.92
N TYR A 77 -2.66 4.50 1.89
CA TYR A 77 -3.69 5.43 2.35
C TYR A 77 -3.20 6.84 2.09
N VAL A 78 -4.03 7.66 1.46
CA VAL A 78 -3.70 9.05 1.16
C VAL A 78 -4.76 9.94 1.77
N TYR A 79 -4.33 10.92 2.54
CA TYR A 79 -5.21 11.86 3.24
C TYR A 79 -4.91 13.27 2.77
N GLN A 80 -5.93 14.01 2.38
CA GLN A 80 -5.78 15.42 2.05
C GLN A 80 -5.66 16.21 3.36
N LEU A 81 -4.55 16.87 3.54
CA LEU A 81 -4.35 17.81 4.63
C LEU A 81 -4.51 19.22 4.08
N GLU A 82 -4.26 20.23 4.90
CA GLU A 82 -4.55 21.60 4.51
C GLU A 82 -3.81 22.04 3.24
N ASN A 83 -2.50 21.86 3.20
CA ASN A 83 -1.68 22.25 2.06
C ASN A 83 -0.80 21.13 1.54
N GLU A 84 -1.08 19.92 1.95
CA GLU A 84 -0.23 18.78 1.59
C GLU A 84 -1.03 17.51 1.74
N CYS A 85 -0.44 16.38 1.42
CA CYS A 85 -1.06 15.09 1.65
C CYS A 85 -0.25 14.29 2.66
N GLY A 86 -0.97 13.62 3.54
CA GLY A 86 -0.36 12.61 4.40
C GLY A 86 -0.53 11.25 3.74
N LEU A 87 0.51 10.45 3.76
CA LEU A 87 0.47 9.11 3.22
C LEU A 87 0.87 8.12 4.28
N GLN A 88 0.14 7.02 4.34
CA GLN A 88 0.53 5.88 5.15
C GLN A 88 0.67 4.70 4.21
N LEU A 89 1.85 4.10 4.17
CA LEU A 89 2.12 2.95 3.34
C LEU A 89 2.52 1.79 4.21
N ILE A 90 1.83 0.68 4.06
CA ILE A 90 2.00 -0.48 4.93
C ILE A 90 2.40 -1.67 4.08
N ALA A 91 3.63 -2.14 4.29
CA ALA A 91 4.10 -3.37 3.66
C ALA A 91 3.56 -4.55 4.45
N LEU A 92 2.96 -5.49 3.76
CA LEU A 92 2.36 -6.65 4.39
C LEU A 92 3.25 -7.88 4.25
N GLY A 93 3.23 -8.69 5.29
CA GLY A 93 3.93 -9.95 5.29
C GLY A 93 2.98 -11.12 5.24
N ASP A 94 3.55 -12.33 5.33
CA ASP A 94 2.79 -13.55 5.21
C ASP A 94 2.01 -13.83 6.48
N SER A 95 0.73 -13.56 6.45
CA SER A 95 -0.18 -13.93 7.50
C SER A 95 -1.42 -14.53 6.86
N GLY A 96 -2.03 -15.49 7.55
CA GLY A 96 -3.25 -16.11 7.04
C GLY A 96 -4.35 -15.09 6.78
N PHE A 97 -4.41 -14.10 7.64
CA PHE A 97 -5.40 -13.04 7.53
C PHE A 97 -5.23 -12.23 6.24
N SER A 98 -3.99 -11.81 5.96
CA SER A 98 -3.72 -11.03 4.76
C SER A 98 -4.00 -11.81 3.49
N LYS A 99 -3.62 -13.08 3.47
CA LYS A 99 -3.84 -13.91 2.30
C LYS A 99 -5.33 -14.11 2.03
N MET A 100 -6.08 -14.34 3.08
CA MET A 100 -7.52 -14.55 2.95
C MET A 100 -8.22 -13.28 2.43
N TRP A 101 -7.80 -12.13 2.92
CA TRP A 101 -8.40 -10.87 2.53
C TRP A 101 -8.19 -10.52 1.07
N TYR A 102 -7.02 -10.83 0.53
CA TYR A 102 -6.65 -10.39 -0.81
C TYR A 102 -6.65 -11.54 -1.82
N GLY A 103 -7.12 -12.72 -1.41
CA GLY A 103 -7.25 -13.85 -2.33
C GLY A 103 -5.94 -14.35 -2.89
N LEU A 104 -4.86 -14.20 -2.15
CA LEU A 104 -3.56 -14.64 -2.61
C LEU A 104 -3.37 -16.12 -2.34
N ASN A 105 -2.83 -16.83 -3.32
CA ASN A 105 -2.65 -18.28 -3.24
C ASN A 105 -1.24 -18.70 -2.84
N GLY A 106 -0.42 -17.76 -2.42
CA GLY A 106 0.94 -18.06 -2.02
C GLY A 106 1.40 -17.17 -0.89
N ALA A 107 2.64 -17.35 -0.47
CA ALA A 107 3.21 -16.59 0.63
C ALA A 107 3.43 -15.14 0.23
N ILE A 108 3.14 -14.23 1.15
CA ILE A 108 3.47 -12.81 0.97
C ILE A 108 4.85 -12.60 1.56
N LYS A 109 5.77 -12.14 0.74
CA LYS A 109 7.16 -11.96 1.15
C LYS A 109 7.37 -10.55 1.69
N MET A 110 7.56 -10.42 2.98
CA MET A 110 7.69 -9.12 3.64
C MET A 110 8.81 -8.29 3.03
N SER A 111 9.96 -8.89 2.75
CA SER A 111 11.08 -8.14 2.18
C SER A 111 10.73 -7.54 0.83
N GLU A 112 9.95 -8.24 0.01
CA GLU A 112 9.50 -7.71 -1.27
C GLU A 112 8.47 -6.60 -1.06
N SER A 113 7.57 -6.78 -0.11
CA SER A 113 6.57 -5.76 0.20
C SER A 113 7.25 -4.47 0.66
N ILE A 114 8.27 -4.56 1.50
CA ILE A 114 9.03 -3.40 1.95
C ILE A 114 9.73 -2.74 0.78
N LYS A 115 10.35 -3.53 -0.08
CA LYS A 115 11.03 -3.03 -1.25
C LYS A 115 10.08 -2.28 -2.18
N ARG A 116 8.90 -2.83 -2.41
CA ARG A 116 7.88 -2.18 -3.25
C ARG A 116 7.34 -0.93 -2.60
N ARG A 117 7.08 -0.97 -1.30
CA ARG A 117 6.63 0.20 -0.56
C ARG A 117 7.64 1.34 -0.67
N ASP A 118 8.90 1.04 -0.47
CA ASP A 118 9.95 2.05 -0.53
C ASP A 118 10.10 2.62 -1.94
N ALA A 119 9.90 1.79 -2.96
CA ALA A 119 9.93 2.24 -4.34
C ALA A 119 8.78 3.20 -4.64
N ILE A 120 7.60 2.94 -4.07
CA ILE A 120 6.45 3.83 -4.22
C ILE A 120 6.77 5.19 -3.59
N ILE A 121 7.28 5.19 -2.37
CA ILE A 121 7.64 6.42 -1.68
C ILE A 121 8.66 7.21 -2.48
N GLU A 122 9.69 6.54 -2.97
CA GLU A 122 10.74 7.20 -3.74
C GLU A 122 10.19 7.85 -5.00
N ARG A 123 9.30 7.16 -5.70
CA ARG A 123 8.69 7.70 -6.92
C ARG A 123 7.88 8.95 -6.60
N ILE A 124 7.10 8.91 -5.53
CA ILE A 124 6.28 10.06 -5.12
C ILE A 124 7.18 11.23 -4.73
N MET A 125 8.25 10.96 -3.99
CA MET A 125 9.19 12.00 -3.58
C MET A 125 9.87 12.67 -4.77
N GLN A 126 10.19 11.90 -5.81
CA GLN A 126 10.77 12.44 -7.03
C GLN A 126 9.85 13.45 -7.70
N TYR A 127 8.56 13.18 -7.74
CA TYR A 127 7.59 14.10 -8.31
C TYR A 127 7.47 15.37 -7.47
N SER A 128 7.54 15.22 -6.16
CA SER A 128 7.41 16.35 -5.25
C SER A 128 8.57 17.33 -5.36
N SER A 129 9.74 16.86 -5.74
CA SER A 129 10.93 17.72 -5.80
C SER A 129 11.06 18.48 -7.12
N ARG A 130 10.13 18.33 -8.04
CA ARG A 130 10.17 19.02 -9.31
C ARG A 130 9.54 20.41 -9.25
#